data_60bf67a07c23c925a9b6c48943d28b7c
#
_entry.id   60bf67a07c23c925a9b6c48943d28b7c
#
_cell.length_a   1.000
_cell.length_b   1.000
_cell.length_c   1.000
_cell.angle_alpha   90.00
_cell.angle_beta   90.00
_cell.angle_gamma   90.00
#
_symmetry.space_group_name_H-M   'P 1'
#
loop_
_entity.id
_entity.type
_entity.pdbx_description
1 polymer ?
#
loop_
_entity_poly.entity_id
_entity_poly.type
_entity_poly.pdbx_seq_one_letter_code
_entity_poly.pdbx_strand_id
1 'polypeptide(L)'
;MKRVGKPVFFIVALLIVAFTALTFFGIQTQYGDNKTVYIKGLDNIRWGIDIKGGVDVTFTPPSTQKNVTKEQMSAAEETIKQRMTTLNITDGEVYTDYSKHRIIVRFPWKEDEEDFDPEAAVKELGETAELTFREGYETDEEGLPSGTTKENVILTGDMVTSATVGYDSEKNQYVVQLKLDSEGTKKFSDATTRLAPSNGVISIWMDDTMISYPTVQSAITDGNAVISGGTSGFTVDEATSLANKITAGSLPFKLETENYSTISPTLGEGARDAMLMAMAIAFVAVCIFIIAIYRLPGVVAAIGLLGQVAGSFAAVSGFFSVFPSFTLTLPGLAGIILAVGMGVDANVITTERIKEELYRGKSLDGSINTGFKSAFTAIFDGNVTMIIIAMILMGAFGPPSSIFSKILTPLFFMFGPSTAGTIYSFGYTLMVGVILNFVMGVTCSRLMLKSLSRFKAFRNPALYGGPKNEERV
;
A
#
# COMPACT_ATOMS: atom_id res chain seq x y z
N MET A 1 -1.44 -42.03 -19.88
CA MET A 1 -0.92 -40.65 -19.62
C MET A 1 -0.27 -40.12 -20.92
N LYS A 2 -0.58 -38.88 -21.32
CA LYS A 2 0.05 -38.28 -22.51
C LYS A 2 1.57 -38.13 -22.24
N ARG A 3 2.37 -38.57 -23.23
CA ARG A 3 3.84 -38.51 -23.17
C ARG A 3 4.29 -37.06 -23.37
N VAL A 4 5.10 -36.49 -22.44
CA VAL A 4 5.67 -35.14 -22.53
C VAL A 4 6.70 -35.14 -23.68
N GLY A 5 6.64 -34.16 -24.56
CA GLY A 5 7.59 -34.00 -25.68
C GLY A 5 8.98 -33.55 -25.21
N LYS A 6 10.01 -33.83 -26.04
CA LYS A 6 11.40 -33.39 -25.78
C LYS A 6 11.57 -31.86 -25.66
N PRO A 7 10.88 -31.02 -26.48
CA PRO A 7 11.11 -29.58 -26.42
C PRO A 7 10.57 -28.90 -25.15
N VAL A 8 9.71 -29.57 -24.38
CA VAL A 8 9.01 -28.98 -23.24
C VAL A 8 9.96 -28.43 -22.17
N PHE A 9 11.10 -29.08 -21.93
CA PHE A 9 12.11 -28.54 -21.02
C PHE A 9 12.60 -27.15 -21.45
N PHE A 10 13.00 -27.03 -22.71
CA PHE A 10 13.54 -25.76 -23.23
C PHE A 10 12.48 -24.68 -23.29
N ILE A 11 11.25 -25.03 -23.66
CA ILE A 11 10.12 -24.11 -23.70
C ILE A 11 9.82 -23.57 -22.28
N VAL A 12 9.67 -24.46 -21.30
CA VAL A 12 9.36 -24.08 -19.90
C VAL A 12 10.51 -23.28 -19.30
N ALA A 13 11.77 -23.72 -19.49
CA ALA A 13 12.93 -22.99 -19.00
C ALA A 13 13.04 -21.59 -19.63
N LEU A 14 12.85 -21.48 -20.96
CA LEU A 14 12.85 -20.20 -21.67
C LEU A 14 11.73 -19.27 -21.17
N LEU A 15 10.52 -19.81 -20.96
CA LEU A 15 9.40 -19.04 -20.44
C LEU A 15 9.69 -18.54 -19.02
N ILE A 16 10.29 -19.35 -18.14
CA ILE A 16 10.68 -18.94 -16.79
C ILE A 16 11.74 -17.84 -16.85
N VAL A 17 12.78 -17.99 -17.68
CA VAL A 17 13.84 -16.98 -17.84
C VAL A 17 13.29 -15.69 -18.43
N ALA A 18 12.44 -15.77 -19.47
CA ALA A 18 11.80 -14.60 -20.04
C ALA A 18 10.87 -13.90 -19.05
N PHE A 19 10.07 -14.66 -18.29
CA PHE A 19 9.21 -14.14 -17.23
C PHE A 19 10.06 -13.45 -16.16
N THR A 20 11.17 -14.06 -15.73
CA THR A 20 12.09 -13.46 -14.77
C THR A 20 12.64 -12.12 -15.29
N ALA A 21 13.14 -12.11 -16.54
CA ALA A 21 13.65 -10.88 -17.14
C ALA A 21 12.57 -9.78 -17.21
N LEU A 22 11.34 -10.13 -17.64
CA LEU A 22 10.23 -9.20 -17.68
C LEU A 22 9.84 -8.67 -16.29
N THR A 23 9.88 -9.51 -15.26
CA THR A 23 9.56 -9.11 -13.87
C THR A 23 10.64 -8.18 -13.31
N PHE A 24 11.91 -8.43 -13.62
CA PHE A 24 13.00 -7.61 -13.10
C PHE A 24 13.10 -6.26 -13.81
N PHE A 25 13.04 -6.24 -15.14
CA PHE A 25 13.27 -5.02 -15.94
C PHE A 25 11.98 -4.29 -16.33
N GLY A 26 10.82 -4.97 -16.31
CA GLY A 26 9.58 -4.41 -16.84
C GLY A 26 9.65 -4.13 -18.34
N ILE A 27 8.64 -3.48 -18.88
CA ILE A 27 8.64 -2.86 -20.22
C ILE A 27 8.14 -1.44 -20.07
N GLN A 28 9.00 -0.47 -20.35
CA GLN A 28 8.71 0.95 -20.29
C GLN A 28 9.30 1.67 -21.48
N THR A 29 8.65 2.73 -21.92
CA THR A 29 9.18 3.64 -22.94
C THR A 29 9.18 5.06 -22.39
N GLN A 30 10.21 5.81 -22.68
CA GLN A 30 10.32 7.20 -22.29
C GLN A 30 10.41 8.04 -23.58
N TYR A 31 9.56 9.05 -23.67
CA TYR A 31 9.59 10.03 -24.76
C TYR A 31 9.58 11.44 -24.15
N GLY A 32 10.74 12.09 -24.16
CA GLY A 32 10.96 13.31 -23.39
C GLY A 32 10.77 13.06 -21.90
N ASP A 33 9.96 13.87 -21.24
CA ASP A 33 9.65 13.75 -19.80
C ASP A 33 8.52 12.73 -19.54
N ASN A 34 7.84 12.25 -20.58
CA ASN A 34 6.74 11.29 -20.43
C ASN A 34 7.26 9.84 -20.42
N LYS A 35 7.12 9.16 -19.26
CA LYS A 35 7.44 7.76 -19.05
C LYS A 35 6.15 6.93 -19.09
N THR A 36 6.04 6.03 -20.06
CA THR A 36 4.90 5.09 -20.17
C THR A 36 5.36 3.69 -19.78
N VAL A 37 4.75 3.13 -18.74
CA VAL A 37 5.03 1.79 -18.24
C VAL A 37 3.97 0.83 -18.77
N TYR A 38 4.37 -0.12 -19.62
CA TYR A 38 3.49 -1.16 -20.18
C TYR A 38 3.44 -2.40 -19.28
N ILE A 39 4.58 -2.82 -18.76
CA ILE A 39 4.70 -3.92 -17.82
C ILE A 39 5.55 -3.43 -16.65
N LYS A 40 4.99 -3.48 -15.45
CA LYS A 40 5.65 -3.06 -14.22
C LYS A 40 6.73 -4.05 -13.83
N GLY A 41 7.92 -3.54 -13.52
CA GLY A 41 9.07 -4.30 -13.03
C GLY A 41 9.35 -4.04 -11.54
N LEU A 42 10.58 -4.36 -11.09
CA LEU A 42 11.00 -4.11 -9.70
C LEU A 42 11.00 -2.62 -9.34
N ASP A 43 11.33 -1.73 -10.28
CA ASP A 43 11.31 -0.27 -10.07
C ASP A 43 9.91 0.28 -9.74
N ASN A 44 8.86 -0.49 -10.00
CA ASN A 44 7.48 -0.10 -9.74
C ASN A 44 6.91 -0.70 -8.45
N ILE A 45 7.75 -1.34 -7.62
CA ILE A 45 7.32 -1.86 -6.32
C ILE A 45 7.06 -0.69 -5.38
N ARG A 46 5.88 -0.72 -4.77
CA ARG A 46 5.54 0.20 -3.68
C ARG A 46 6.15 -0.34 -2.39
N TRP A 47 7.09 0.41 -1.85
CA TRP A 47 7.75 0.05 -0.60
C TRP A 47 6.96 0.59 0.59
N GLY A 48 6.90 -0.19 1.67
CA GLY A 48 6.27 0.23 2.91
C GLY A 48 7.06 1.31 3.64
N ILE A 49 6.41 1.95 4.61
CA ILE A 49 7.02 2.99 5.45
C ILE A 49 8.21 2.49 6.28
N ASP A 50 8.27 1.19 6.54
CA ASP A 50 9.37 0.51 7.19
C ASP A 50 10.65 0.45 6.33
N ILE A 51 10.52 0.69 5.03
CA ILE A 51 11.61 0.71 4.04
C ILE A 51 11.89 2.13 3.56
N LYS A 52 10.89 2.82 3.02
CA LYS A 52 11.03 4.21 2.55
C LYS A 52 11.13 5.23 3.68
N GLY A 53 10.90 4.81 4.91
CA GLY A 53 10.59 5.73 5.99
C GLY A 53 9.18 6.29 5.85
N GLY A 54 8.66 6.89 6.89
CA GLY A 54 7.32 7.46 6.84
C GLY A 54 6.69 7.62 8.21
N VAL A 55 5.40 7.87 8.17
CA VAL A 55 4.55 8.12 9.33
C VAL A 55 3.50 7.04 9.45
N ASP A 56 3.31 6.54 10.66
CA ASP A 56 2.15 5.72 11.07
C ASP A 56 1.44 6.47 12.19
N VAL A 57 0.25 6.96 11.91
CA VAL A 57 -0.56 7.70 12.88
C VAL A 57 -1.94 7.08 13.02
N THR A 58 -2.43 7.01 14.25
CA THR A 58 -3.79 6.57 14.56
C THR A 58 -4.54 7.75 15.15
N PHE A 59 -5.64 8.11 14.51
CA PHE A 59 -6.58 9.12 14.97
C PHE A 59 -7.81 8.47 15.62
N THR A 60 -8.28 9.07 16.71
CA THR A 60 -9.50 8.68 17.42
C THR A 60 -10.37 9.91 17.70
N PRO A 61 -11.68 9.74 17.80
CA PRO A 61 -12.54 10.79 18.35
C PRO A 61 -12.17 11.06 19.81
N PRO A 62 -12.36 12.31 20.31
CA PRO A 62 -12.17 12.62 21.72
C PRO A 62 -13.03 11.74 22.63
N SER A 63 -12.54 11.40 23.81
CA SER A 63 -13.26 10.56 24.78
C SER A 63 -14.61 11.17 25.23
N THR A 64 -14.80 12.47 25.02
CA THR A 64 -16.04 13.21 25.27
C THR A 64 -17.12 12.93 24.23
N GLN A 65 -16.77 12.48 23.02
CA GLN A 65 -17.67 12.26 21.90
C GLN A 65 -18.03 10.76 21.75
N LYS A 66 -18.95 10.29 22.58
CA LYS A 66 -19.28 8.84 22.72
C LYS A 66 -20.09 8.22 21.58
N ASN A 67 -20.71 9.01 20.69
CA ASN A 67 -21.67 8.51 19.68
C ASN A 67 -21.26 8.90 18.26
N VAL A 68 -20.06 8.51 17.84
CA VAL A 68 -19.64 8.68 16.44
C VAL A 68 -20.26 7.58 15.60
N THR A 69 -20.99 7.95 14.55
CA THR A 69 -21.64 6.98 13.66
C THR A 69 -20.66 6.44 12.61
N LYS A 70 -21.04 5.31 12.00
CA LYS A 70 -20.24 4.72 10.92
C LYS A 70 -20.12 5.66 9.71
N GLU A 71 -21.19 6.39 9.42
CA GLU A 71 -21.25 7.37 8.34
C GLU A 71 -20.30 8.54 8.60
N GLN A 72 -20.23 9.03 9.83
CA GLN A 72 -19.28 10.07 10.23
C GLN A 72 -17.82 9.58 10.14
N MET A 73 -17.53 8.34 10.56
CA MET A 73 -16.20 7.75 10.41
C MET A 73 -15.81 7.62 8.93
N SER A 74 -16.76 7.23 8.07
CA SER A 74 -16.53 7.13 6.62
C SER A 74 -16.26 8.50 5.99
N ALA A 75 -17.00 9.53 6.41
CA ALA A 75 -16.78 10.90 5.95
C ALA A 75 -15.42 11.44 6.39
N ALA A 76 -15.01 11.17 7.63
CA ALA A 76 -13.68 11.54 8.13
C ALA A 76 -12.56 10.83 7.36
N GLU A 77 -12.72 9.54 7.04
CA GLU A 77 -11.79 8.79 6.19
C GLU A 77 -11.63 9.43 4.81
N GLU A 78 -12.72 9.82 4.18
CA GLU A 78 -12.71 10.45 2.85
C GLU A 78 -12.05 11.82 2.89
N THR A 79 -12.36 12.63 3.92
CA THR A 79 -11.70 13.94 4.12
C THR A 79 -10.20 13.81 4.32
N ILE A 80 -9.75 12.82 5.11
CA ILE A 80 -8.31 12.55 5.28
C ILE A 80 -7.65 12.15 3.97
N LYS A 81 -8.28 11.26 3.17
CA LYS A 81 -7.76 10.87 1.85
C LYS A 81 -7.65 12.06 0.91
N GLN A 82 -8.64 12.95 0.91
CA GLN A 82 -8.62 14.15 0.11
C GLN A 82 -7.50 15.11 0.54
N ARG A 83 -7.28 15.28 1.86
CA ARG A 83 -6.18 16.07 2.39
C ARG A 83 -4.83 15.49 2.01
N MET A 84 -4.66 14.17 2.10
CA MET A 84 -3.43 13.52 1.65
C MET A 84 -3.15 13.79 0.17
N THR A 85 -4.19 13.73 -0.68
CA THR A 85 -4.06 14.06 -2.10
C THR A 85 -3.66 15.53 -2.30
N THR A 86 -4.27 16.45 -1.56
CA THR A 86 -3.98 17.89 -1.61
C THR A 86 -2.54 18.21 -1.15
N LEU A 87 -2.05 17.47 -0.15
CA LEU A 87 -0.67 17.53 0.34
C LEU A 87 0.33 16.79 -0.56
N ASN A 88 -0.14 16.28 -1.72
CA ASN A 88 0.65 15.46 -2.64
C ASN A 88 1.25 14.18 -2.01
N ILE A 89 0.52 13.61 -1.05
CA ILE A 89 0.85 12.32 -0.43
C ILE A 89 0.12 11.22 -1.22
N THR A 90 0.76 10.72 -2.28
CA THR A 90 0.11 9.80 -3.24
C THR A 90 0.17 8.32 -2.85
N ASP A 91 1.18 7.93 -2.07
CA ASP A 91 1.42 6.53 -1.67
C ASP A 91 0.92 6.20 -0.26
N GLY A 92 0.04 7.05 0.29
CA GLY A 92 -0.50 6.84 1.63
C GLY A 92 -1.62 5.81 1.68
N GLU A 93 -1.78 5.20 2.85
CA GLU A 93 -2.82 4.23 3.16
C GLU A 93 -3.69 4.76 4.30
N VAL A 94 -5.01 4.72 4.12
CA VAL A 94 -5.98 5.11 5.16
C VAL A 94 -6.90 3.93 5.44
N TYR A 95 -7.00 3.53 6.70
CA TYR A 95 -7.83 2.43 7.16
C TYR A 95 -8.72 2.87 8.31
N THR A 96 -10.02 2.59 8.22
CA THR A 96 -10.96 2.87 9.30
C THR A 96 -11.38 1.62 10.04
N ASP A 97 -11.11 1.57 11.34
CA ASP A 97 -11.63 0.57 12.26
C ASP A 97 -12.93 1.09 12.87
N TYR A 98 -14.03 0.74 12.24
CA TYR A 98 -15.38 1.16 12.70
C TYR A 98 -15.76 0.58 14.07
N SER A 99 -15.13 -0.52 14.51
CA SER A 99 -15.46 -1.16 15.79
C SER A 99 -14.81 -0.43 16.98
N LYS A 100 -13.62 0.11 16.77
CA LYS A 100 -12.86 0.88 17.77
C LYS A 100 -12.89 2.38 17.52
N HIS A 101 -13.62 2.83 16.49
CA HIS A 101 -13.70 4.24 16.08
C HIS A 101 -12.32 4.86 15.87
N ARG A 102 -11.45 4.20 15.07
CA ARG A 102 -10.08 4.66 14.79
C ARG A 102 -9.84 4.79 13.31
N ILE A 103 -9.08 5.81 12.91
CA ILE A 103 -8.60 5.99 11.55
C ILE A 103 -7.07 5.89 11.61
N ILE A 104 -6.53 4.90 10.91
CA ILE A 104 -5.10 4.65 10.83
C ILE A 104 -4.61 5.17 9.49
N VAL A 105 -3.63 6.07 9.54
CA VAL A 105 -3.05 6.71 8.36
C VAL A 105 -1.57 6.39 8.32
N ARG A 106 -1.11 5.88 7.17
CA ARG A 106 0.29 5.59 6.89
C ARG A 106 0.69 6.27 5.61
N PHE A 107 1.78 6.98 5.62
CA PHE A 107 2.31 7.59 4.42
C PHE A 107 3.83 7.65 4.45
N PRO A 108 4.50 7.43 3.27
CA PRO A 108 5.95 7.51 3.16
C PRO A 108 6.42 8.97 3.23
N TRP A 109 7.70 9.15 3.54
CA TRP A 109 8.39 10.41 3.34
C TRP A 109 8.37 10.78 1.86
N LYS A 110 8.27 12.07 1.58
CA LYS A 110 8.44 12.57 0.21
C LYS A 110 9.92 12.56 -0.16
N GLU A 111 10.26 11.95 -1.30
CA GLU A 111 11.66 11.75 -1.73
C GLU A 111 12.38 13.07 -2.04
N ASP A 112 11.65 14.15 -2.37
CA ASP A 112 12.20 15.42 -2.84
C ASP A 112 12.16 16.56 -1.79
N GLU A 113 11.71 16.32 -0.56
CA GLU A 113 11.63 17.33 0.51
C GLU A 113 12.67 17.02 1.60
N GLU A 114 13.80 17.74 1.56
CA GLU A 114 14.83 17.69 2.62
C GLU A 114 14.30 18.15 3.99
N ASP A 115 13.27 19.01 4.01
CA ASP A 115 12.68 19.63 5.20
C ASP A 115 11.24 19.16 5.47
N PHE A 116 10.87 17.93 5.07
CA PHE A 116 9.54 17.40 5.38
C PHE A 116 9.32 17.27 6.90
N ASP A 117 8.35 18.03 7.43
CA ASP A 117 7.93 17.94 8.83
C ASP A 117 6.75 16.98 9.00
N PRO A 118 7.00 15.76 9.49
CA PRO A 118 5.96 14.75 9.66
C PRO A 118 4.94 15.12 10.75
N GLU A 119 5.35 15.89 11.76
CA GLU A 119 4.47 16.33 12.84
C GLU A 119 3.48 17.38 12.33
N ALA A 120 3.95 18.33 11.54
CA ALA A 120 3.10 19.32 10.89
C ALA A 120 2.11 18.65 9.92
N ALA A 121 2.54 17.67 9.12
CA ALA A 121 1.67 16.92 8.22
C ALA A 121 0.57 16.14 8.98
N VAL A 122 0.92 15.48 10.10
CA VAL A 122 -0.05 14.76 10.93
C VAL A 122 -1.05 15.73 11.55
N LYS A 123 -0.58 16.87 12.04
CA LYS A 123 -1.44 17.91 12.60
C LYS A 123 -2.43 18.42 11.55
N GLU A 124 -1.96 18.72 10.35
CA GLU A 124 -2.79 19.20 9.24
C GLU A 124 -3.83 18.16 8.79
N LEU A 125 -3.49 16.88 8.78
CA LEU A 125 -4.42 15.80 8.49
C LEU A 125 -5.53 15.67 9.55
N GLY A 126 -5.20 15.87 10.83
CA GLY A 126 -6.12 15.70 11.97
C GLY A 126 -6.91 16.95 12.36
N GLU A 127 -6.55 18.14 11.87
CA GLU A 127 -7.28 19.38 12.16
C GLU A 127 -8.74 19.30 11.66
N THR A 128 -9.67 19.84 12.46
CA THR A 128 -11.09 19.86 12.06
C THR A 128 -11.29 20.70 10.80
N ALA A 129 -10.57 21.82 10.72
CA ALA A 129 -10.59 22.77 9.61
C ALA A 129 -12.01 23.19 9.22
N GLU A 130 -12.83 23.47 10.23
CA GLU A 130 -14.20 23.93 10.03
C GLU A 130 -14.19 25.42 9.68
N LEU A 131 -14.43 25.73 8.41
CA LEU A 131 -14.58 27.11 7.96
C LEU A 131 -15.99 27.59 8.29
N THR A 132 -16.06 28.72 9.03
CA THR A 132 -17.33 29.40 9.31
C THR A 132 -17.25 30.88 9.02
N PHE A 133 -18.32 31.42 8.46
CA PHE A 133 -18.53 32.87 8.30
C PHE A 133 -19.57 33.28 9.33
N ARG A 134 -19.21 34.21 10.21
CA ARG A 134 -20.04 34.63 11.34
C ARG A 134 -20.28 36.13 11.28
N GLU A 135 -21.45 36.56 11.75
CA GLU A 135 -21.78 37.99 11.81
C GLU A 135 -21.14 38.63 13.03
N GLY A 136 -20.34 39.67 12.79
CA GLY A 136 -19.64 40.38 13.84
C GLY A 136 -18.46 39.61 14.43
N TYR A 137 -17.89 40.11 15.51
CA TYR A 137 -16.91 39.45 16.38
C TYR A 137 -16.91 40.12 17.76
N GLU A 138 -16.47 39.42 18.76
CA GLU A 138 -16.23 39.96 20.09
C GLU A 138 -14.74 40.31 20.24
N THR A 139 -14.44 41.26 21.11
CA THR A 139 -13.06 41.66 21.46
C THR A 139 -12.84 41.48 22.94
N ASP A 140 -11.63 41.10 23.32
CA ASP A 140 -11.19 41.05 24.69
C ASP A 140 -10.90 42.46 25.26
N GLU A 141 -10.44 42.53 26.53
CA GLU A 141 -10.09 43.80 27.20
C GLU A 141 -8.93 44.53 26.51
N GLU A 142 -8.12 43.82 25.70
CA GLU A 142 -6.99 44.38 24.94
C GLU A 142 -7.42 44.81 23.55
N GLY A 143 -8.68 44.65 23.17
CA GLY A 143 -9.23 44.99 21.87
C GLY A 143 -8.90 43.97 20.76
N LEU A 144 -8.36 42.82 21.13
CA LEU A 144 -8.09 41.73 20.20
C LEU A 144 -9.33 40.85 19.98
N PRO A 145 -9.50 40.26 18.78
CA PRO A 145 -10.61 39.35 18.53
C PRO A 145 -10.59 38.17 19.50
N SER A 146 -11.57 38.07 20.33
CA SER A 146 -11.75 36.99 21.29
C SER A 146 -13.19 36.51 21.29
N GLY A 147 -13.41 35.35 21.83
CA GLY A 147 -14.74 34.81 21.93
C GLY A 147 -15.32 34.34 20.59
N THR A 148 -16.47 33.75 20.67
CA THR A 148 -17.06 33.05 19.55
C THR A 148 -18.45 33.57 19.30
N THR A 149 -18.66 34.18 18.17
CA THR A 149 -19.98 34.43 17.60
C THR A 149 -20.58 33.16 16.97
N LYS A 150 -20.35 31.98 17.60
CA LYS A 150 -20.82 30.68 17.07
C LYS A 150 -22.33 30.63 16.84
N GLU A 151 -23.07 31.43 17.56
CA GLU A 151 -24.54 31.54 17.39
C GLU A 151 -24.94 32.32 16.14
N ASN A 152 -24.03 33.12 15.55
CA ASN A 152 -24.29 34.00 14.41
C ASN A 152 -23.64 33.50 13.12
N VAL A 153 -23.62 32.19 12.89
CA VAL A 153 -23.06 31.58 11.68
C VAL A 153 -23.96 31.90 10.49
N ILE A 154 -23.38 32.55 9.47
CA ILE A 154 -24.02 32.88 8.19
C ILE A 154 -23.96 31.68 7.25
N LEU A 155 -22.73 31.14 7.06
CA LEU A 155 -22.48 29.95 6.25
C LEU A 155 -21.27 29.17 6.77
N THR A 156 -21.21 27.91 6.33
CA THR A 156 -20.17 26.94 6.70
C THR A 156 -19.40 26.50 5.47
N GLY A 157 -18.24 25.86 5.65
CA GLY A 157 -17.35 25.45 4.60
C GLY A 157 -17.94 24.45 3.60
N ASP A 158 -18.95 23.68 3.99
CA ASP A 158 -19.70 22.74 3.14
C ASP A 158 -20.47 23.45 1.99
N MET A 159 -20.75 24.74 2.15
CA MET A 159 -21.38 25.60 1.11
C MET A 159 -20.34 26.20 0.14
N VAL A 160 -19.06 25.91 0.31
CA VAL A 160 -17.98 26.37 -0.57
C VAL A 160 -17.67 25.29 -1.60
N THR A 161 -17.87 25.58 -2.90
CA THR A 161 -17.61 24.64 -3.99
C THR A 161 -16.16 24.61 -4.44
N SER A 162 -15.43 25.71 -4.27
CA SER A 162 -14.00 25.78 -4.59
C SER A 162 -13.33 26.91 -3.82
N ALA A 163 -12.05 26.72 -3.49
CA ALA A 163 -11.17 27.73 -2.94
C ALA A 163 -9.86 27.74 -3.76
N THR A 164 -9.45 28.94 -4.21
CA THR A 164 -8.25 29.10 -5.04
C THR A 164 -7.45 30.32 -4.59
N VAL A 165 -6.13 30.23 -4.72
CA VAL A 165 -5.26 31.37 -4.43
C VAL A 165 -5.39 32.40 -5.53
N GLY A 166 -5.64 33.64 -5.15
CA GLY A 166 -5.65 34.80 -6.02
C GLY A 166 -4.63 35.83 -5.59
N TYR A 167 -4.39 36.85 -6.45
CA TYR A 167 -3.53 37.96 -6.12
C TYR A 167 -4.31 39.26 -6.31
N ASP A 168 -4.44 40.03 -5.23
CA ASP A 168 -5.06 41.35 -5.24
C ASP A 168 -4.00 42.39 -5.61
N SER A 169 -4.05 42.89 -6.87
CA SER A 169 -3.09 43.82 -7.41
C SER A 169 -3.23 45.23 -6.80
N GLU A 170 -4.40 45.58 -6.27
CA GLU A 170 -4.63 46.90 -5.66
C GLU A 170 -3.99 46.95 -4.26
N LYS A 171 -4.07 45.88 -3.52
CA LYS A 171 -3.52 45.78 -2.18
C LYS A 171 -2.16 45.09 -2.12
N ASN A 172 -1.67 44.58 -3.28
CA ASN A 172 -0.39 43.87 -3.41
C ASN A 172 -0.25 42.72 -2.43
N GLN A 173 -1.29 41.86 -2.33
CA GLN A 173 -1.34 40.75 -1.39
C GLN A 173 -2.00 39.51 -2.00
N TYR A 174 -1.63 38.33 -1.47
CA TYR A 174 -2.33 37.08 -1.80
C TYR A 174 -3.63 36.98 -1.01
N VAL A 175 -4.64 36.39 -1.66
CA VAL A 175 -6.00 36.22 -1.13
C VAL A 175 -6.50 34.83 -1.47
N VAL A 176 -7.48 34.32 -0.73
CA VAL A 176 -8.18 33.10 -1.09
C VAL A 176 -9.54 33.47 -1.67
N GLN A 177 -9.74 33.12 -2.93
CA GLN A 177 -11.00 33.30 -3.66
C GLN A 177 -11.89 32.08 -3.48
N LEU A 178 -13.10 32.29 -3.02
CA LEU A 178 -14.08 31.27 -2.77
C LEU A 178 -15.23 31.36 -3.77
N LYS A 179 -15.73 30.22 -4.19
CA LYS A 179 -16.96 30.09 -4.94
C LYS A 179 -17.99 29.32 -4.11
N LEU A 180 -19.13 29.95 -3.86
CA LEU A 180 -20.21 29.38 -3.07
C LEU A 180 -21.16 28.55 -3.95
N ASP A 181 -21.83 27.60 -3.36
CA ASP A 181 -22.96 26.91 -3.97
C ASP A 181 -24.22 27.80 -4.00
N SER A 182 -25.33 27.29 -4.48
CA SER A 182 -26.58 28.07 -4.61
C SER A 182 -27.17 28.48 -3.25
N GLU A 183 -27.04 27.64 -2.21
CA GLU A 183 -27.56 27.90 -0.86
C GLU A 183 -26.65 28.92 -0.14
N GLY A 184 -25.34 28.70 -0.19
CA GLY A 184 -24.33 29.62 0.35
C GLY A 184 -24.39 31.00 -0.31
N THR A 185 -24.55 31.05 -1.65
CA THR A 185 -24.75 32.31 -2.38
C THR A 185 -25.95 33.08 -1.85
N LYS A 186 -27.07 32.41 -1.64
CA LYS A 186 -28.28 33.04 -1.11
C LYS A 186 -28.07 33.55 0.32
N LYS A 187 -27.58 32.73 1.23
CA LYS A 187 -27.30 33.12 2.62
C LYS A 187 -26.31 34.27 2.72
N PHE A 188 -25.25 34.24 1.90
CA PHE A 188 -24.24 35.29 1.87
C PHE A 188 -24.77 36.60 1.29
N SER A 189 -25.57 36.50 0.21
CA SER A 189 -26.27 37.65 -0.37
C SER A 189 -27.23 38.33 0.64
N ASP A 190 -28.05 37.54 1.34
CA ASP A 190 -28.98 38.04 2.35
C ASP A 190 -28.23 38.72 3.50
N ALA A 191 -27.13 38.14 3.98
CA ALA A 191 -26.28 38.69 5.03
C ALA A 191 -25.58 39.99 4.58
N THR A 192 -24.93 39.97 3.42
CA THR A 192 -24.21 41.15 2.91
C THR A 192 -25.17 42.28 2.56
N THR A 193 -26.37 42.02 2.05
CA THR A 193 -27.40 43.03 1.77
C THR A 193 -27.86 43.72 3.08
N ARG A 194 -27.99 42.94 4.16
CA ARG A 194 -28.38 43.46 5.48
C ARG A 194 -27.25 44.26 6.17
N LEU A 195 -26.03 43.81 6.02
CA LEU A 195 -24.88 44.39 6.70
C LEU A 195 -24.26 45.61 5.97
N ALA A 196 -24.37 45.69 4.64
CA ALA A 196 -23.78 46.77 3.85
C ALA A 196 -24.20 48.18 4.28
N PRO A 197 -25.49 48.48 4.60
CA PRO A 197 -25.89 49.84 5.01
C PRO A 197 -25.24 50.29 6.32
N SER A 198 -24.88 49.40 7.19
CA SER A 198 -24.27 49.69 8.50
C SER A 198 -22.75 49.49 8.52
N ASN A 199 -22.13 49.16 7.36
CA ASN A 199 -20.75 48.73 7.27
C ASN A 199 -20.44 47.60 8.30
N GLY A 200 -21.37 46.64 8.41
CA GLY A 200 -21.23 45.53 9.33
C GLY A 200 -20.03 44.62 8.96
N VAL A 201 -19.60 43.80 9.91
CA VAL A 201 -18.44 42.93 9.76
C VAL A 201 -18.91 41.48 9.60
N ILE A 202 -18.28 40.75 8.71
CA ILE A 202 -18.35 39.29 8.63
C ILE A 202 -16.98 38.75 9.04
N SER A 203 -16.92 38.06 10.18
CA SER A 203 -15.71 37.40 10.63
C SER A 203 -15.61 35.97 10.01
N ILE A 204 -14.44 35.62 9.59
CA ILE A 204 -14.13 34.33 8.93
C ILE A 204 -13.22 33.55 9.87
N TRP A 205 -13.66 32.35 10.22
CA TRP A 205 -13.04 31.49 11.22
C TRP A 205 -12.65 30.16 10.63
N MET A 206 -11.50 29.66 11.04
CA MET A 206 -11.11 28.26 10.85
C MET A 206 -11.02 27.65 12.24
N ASP A 207 -11.92 26.72 12.56
CA ASP A 207 -12.14 26.21 13.90
C ASP A 207 -12.42 27.36 14.90
N ASP A 208 -11.56 27.54 15.90
CA ASP A 208 -11.65 28.60 16.91
C ASP A 208 -10.70 29.78 16.62
N THR A 209 -10.02 29.79 15.45
CA THR A 209 -9.09 30.85 15.07
C THR A 209 -9.74 31.79 14.04
N MET A 210 -9.78 33.06 14.36
CA MET A 210 -10.26 34.08 13.43
C MET A 210 -9.17 34.40 12.38
N ILE A 211 -9.50 34.18 11.09
CA ILE A 211 -8.58 34.41 9.97
C ILE A 211 -8.68 35.83 9.44
N SER A 212 -9.90 36.33 9.34
CA SER A 212 -10.20 37.64 8.73
C SER A 212 -11.51 38.17 9.22
N TYR A 213 -11.65 39.52 9.22
CA TYR A 213 -12.90 40.19 9.64
C TYR A 213 -13.21 41.40 8.76
N PRO A 214 -13.43 41.18 7.43
CA PRO A 214 -13.72 42.26 6.50
C PRO A 214 -15.03 42.98 6.80
N THR A 215 -15.03 44.28 6.56
CA THR A 215 -16.24 45.12 6.59
C THR A 215 -16.99 44.96 5.27
N VAL A 216 -18.30 44.74 5.35
CA VAL A 216 -19.19 44.62 4.19
C VAL A 216 -19.53 46.01 3.65
N GLN A 217 -18.99 46.36 2.48
CA GLN A 217 -19.23 47.68 1.84
C GLN A 217 -20.41 47.64 0.85
N SER A 218 -20.70 46.49 0.26
CA SER A 218 -21.77 46.31 -0.71
C SER A 218 -22.32 44.88 -0.65
N ALA A 219 -23.55 44.70 -1.14
CA ALA A 219 -24.14 43.39 -1.27
C ALA A 219 -23.35 42.54 -2.27
N ILE A 220 -23.05 41.27 -1.93
CA ILE A 220 -22.37 40.27 -2.77
C ILE A 220 -23.39 39.25 -3.18
N THR A 221 -23.79 39.23 -4.46
CA THR A 221 -24.89 38.41 -4.96
C THR A 221 -24.45 37.37 -6.00
N ASP A 222 -23.18 37.40 -6.37
CA ASP A 222 -22.61 36.56 -7.45
C ASP A 222 -22.03 35.25 -6.97
N GLY A 223 -22.05 34.99 -5.65
CA GLY A 223 -21.53 33.78 -5.04
C GLY A 223 -20.00 33.71 -4.96
N ASN A 224 -19.30 34.83 -5.20
CA ASN A 224 -17.86 34.93 -5.06
C ASN A 224 -17.53 35.67 -3.76
N ALA A 225 -16.75 35.03 -2.89
CA ALA A 225 -16.23 35.65 -1.67
C ALA A 225 -14.69 35.65 -1.69
N VAL A 226 -14.08 36.60 -1.00
CA VAL A 226 -12.62 36.70 -0.93
C VAL A 226 -12.20 36.80 0.53
N ILE A 227 -11.26 35.94 0.91
CA ILE A 227 -10.62 35.99 2.25
C ILE A 227 -9.27 36.67 2.07
N SER A 228 -9.04 37.75 2.82
CA SER A 228 -7.76 38.47 2.88
C SER A 228 -7.11 38.30 4.25
N GLY A 229 -5.77 38.28 4.31
CA GLY A 229 -5.00 38.15 5.55
C GLY A 229 -4.92 39.43 6.40
N GLY A 230 -5.99 40.22 6.43
CA GLY A 230 -6.03 41.49 7.15
C GLY A 230 -5.09 42.58 6.57
N THR A 231 -4.47 43.38 7.42
CA THR A 231 -3.57 44.48 6.98
C THR A 231 -2.21 44.01 6.46
N SER A 232 -1.74 42.83 6.89
CA SER A 232 -0.45 42.27 6.50
C SER A 232 -0.52 41.43 5.25
N GLY A 233 -1.73 40.99 4.83
CA GLY A 233 -1.95 40.05 3.75
C GLY A 233 -1.52 38.61 4.10
N PHE A 234 -1.80 37.68 3.21
CA PHE A 234 -1.25 36.32 3.28
C PHE A 234 0.05 36.22 2.50
N THR A 235 0.96 35.40 2.95
CA THR A 235 2.03 34.83 2.11
C THR A 235 1.44 33.82 1.12
N VAL A 236 2.20 33.46 0.10
CA VAL A 236 1.76 32.43 -0.87
C VAL A 236 1.44 31.11 -0.16
N ASP A 237 2.29 30.72 0.80
CA ASP A 237 2.17 29.45 1.52
C ASP A 237 0.95 29.44 2.43
N GLU A 238 0.69 30.53 3.16
CA GLU A 238 -0.51 30.66 4.00
C GLU A 238 -1.80 30.62 3.16
N ALA A 239 -1.84 31.38 2.06
CA ALA A 239 -3.00 31.37 1.16
C ALA A 239 -3.23 29.98 0.54
N THR A 240 -2.14 29.27 0.17
CA THR A 240 -2.21 27.93 -0.40
C THR A 240 -2.69 26.92 0.64
N SER A 241 -2.13 26.93 1.84
CA SER A 241 -2.55 26.04 2.95
C SER A 241 -4.03 26.26 3.29
N LEU A 242 -4.46 27.53 3.40
CA LEU A 242 -5.86 27.86 3.66
C LEU A 242 -6.81 27.39 2.54
N ALA A 243 -6.47 27.65 1.28
CA ALA A 243 -7.26 27.20 0.14
C ALA A 243 -7.37 25.67 0.08
N ASN A 244 -6.29 24.98 0.40
CA ASN A 244 -6.23 23.53 0.46
C ASN A 244 -7.12 22.97 1.57
N LYS A 245 -7.06 23.51 2.79
CA LYS A 245 -7.91 23.11 3.93
C LYS A 245 -9.40 23.30 3.61
N ILE A 246 -9.74 24.42 2.99
CA ILE A 246 -11.13 24.71 2.59
C ILE A 246 -11.60 23.72 1.51
N THR A 247 -10.77 23.47 0.48
CA THR A 247 -11.11 22.56 -0.62
C THR A 247 -11.23 21.11 -0.16
N ALA A 248 -10.39 20.68 0.79
CA ALA A 248 -10.43 19.33 1.37
C ALA A 248 -11.64 19.12 2.30
N GLY A 249 -12.26 20.20 2.75
CA GLY A 249 -13.43 20.15 3.62
C GLY A 249 -13.10 19.92 5.09
N SER A 250 -14.12 20.12 5.94
CA SER A 250 -14.03 19.92 7.37
C SER A 250 -14.21 18.46 7.76
N LEU A 251 -13.57 18.07 8.87
CA LEU A 251 -13.85 16.78 9.51
C LEU A 251 -15.20 16.85 10.25
N PRO A 252 -15.99 15.77 10.21
CA PRO A 252 -17.31 15.73 10.87
C PRO A 252 -17.22 15.75 12.41
N PHE A 253 -16.01 15.60 12.96
CA PHE A 253 -15.70 15.68 14.37
C PHE A 253 -14.19 15.88 14.58
N LYS A 254 -13.81 16.38 15.75
CA LYS A 254 -12.40 16.55 16.12
C LYS A 254 -11.70 15.20 16.23
N LEU A 255 -10.51 15.12 15.70
CA LEU A 255 -9.64 13.94 15.83
C LEU A 255 -8.52 14.23 16.83
N GLU A 256 -8.21 13.22 17.64
CA GLU A 256 -7.06 13.20 18.55
C GLU A 256 -6.09 12.14 18.11
N THR A 257 -4.81 12.42 18.20
CA THR A 257 -3.76 11.45 17.87
C THR A 257 -3.59 10.48 19.05
N GLU A 258 -3.94 9.20 18.84
CA GLU A 258 -3.76 8.14 19.86
C GLU A 258 -2.34 7.59 19.81
N ASN A 259 -1.83 7.32 18.62
CA ASN A 259 -0.48 6.83 18.39
C ASN A 259 0.17 7.57 17.23
N TYR A 260 1.46 7.84 17.38
CA TYR A 260 2.28 8.47 16.36
C TYR A 260 3.67 7.81 16.35
N SER A 261 4.10 7.37 15.19
CA SER A 261 5.42 6.77 15.00
C SER A 261 6.01 7.20 13.65
N THR A 262 7.29 7.54 13.66
CA THR A 262 8.04 7.87 12.44
C THR A 262 9.20 6.92 12.26
N ILE A 263 9.49 6.57 11.01
CA ILE A 263 10.63 5.75 10.62
C ILE A 263 11.48 6.56 9.67
N SER A 264 12.78 6.70 10.00
CA SER A 264 13.73 7.42 9.14
C SER A 264 13.97 6.66 7.83
N PRO A 265 13.97 7.34 6.66
CA PRO A 265 14.26 6.72 5.36
C PRO A 265 15.62 5.99 5.33
N THR A 266 16.66 6.60 5.88
CA THR A 266 18.02 6.03 5.85
C THR A 266 18.14 4.68 6.56
N LEU A 267 17.37 4.47 7.65
CA LEU A 267 17.33 3.19 8.36
C LEU A 267 16.60 2.12 7.54
N GLY A 268 15.48 2.47 6.93
CA GLY A 268 14.66 1.56 6.14
C GLY A 268 15.34 1.12 4.85
N GLU A 269 15.96 2.02 4.11
CA GLU A 269 16.71 1.73 2.89
C GLU A 269 17.91 0.83 3.15
N GLY A 270 18.68 1.10 4.19
CA GLY A 270 19.79 0.24 4.59
C GLY A 270 19.34 -1.18 4.95
N ALA A 271 18.20 -1.31 5.63
CA ALA A 271 17.61 -2.61 5.94
C ALA A 271 17.13 -3.35 4.69
N ARG A 272 16.46 -2.64 3.73
CA ARG A 272 16.04 -3.19 2.44
C ARG A 272 17.23 -3.76 1.66
N ASP A 273 18.27 -2.97 1.48
CA ASP A 273 19.43 -3.35 0.68
C ASP A 273 20.17 -4.54 1.30
N ALA A 274 20.30 -4.54 2.62
CA ALA A 274 20.87 -5.68 3.35
C ALA A 274 20.01 -6.95 3.17
N MET A 275 18.68 -6.86 3.24
CA MET A 275 17.78 -8.01 3.04
C MET A 275 17.77 -8.50 1.60
N LEU A 276 17.78 -7.61 0.60
CA LEU A 276 17.85 -7.99 -0.82
C LEU A 276 19.18 -8.68 -1.12
N MET A 277 20.29 -8.17 -0.59
CA MET A 277 21.60 -8.81 -0.73
C MET A 277 21.65 -10.18 -0.03
N ALA A 278 21.15 -10.28 1.19
CA ALA A 278 21.04 -11.54 1.92
C ALA A 278 20.18 -12.56 1.16
N MET A 279 19.06 -12.14 0.59
CA MET A 279 18.21 -12.99 -0.25
C MET A 279 18.95 -13.50 -1.49
N ALA A 280 19.68 -12.63 -2.18
CA ALA A 280 20.44 -13.00 -3.36
C ALA A 280 21.56 -14.02 -3.00
N ILE A 281 22.30 -13.77 -1.92
CA ILE A 281 23.34 -14.70 -1.43
C ILE A 281 22.71 -16.04 -1.04
N ALA A 282 21.63 -16.03 -0.27
CA ALA A 282 20.91 -17.24 0.13
C ALA A 282 20.40 -18.03 -1.07
N PHE A 283 19.82 -17.35 -2.06
CA PHE A 283 19.32 -17.98 -3.28
C PHE A 283 20.44 -18.68 -4.05
N VAL A 284 21.59 -18.01 -4.26
CA VAL A 284 22.74 -18.60 -4.94
C VAL A 284 23.31 -19.78 -4.16
N ALA A 285 23.46 -19.65 -2.83
CA ALA A 285 23.96 -20.73 -1.96
C ALA A 285 23.03 -21.96 -2.02
N VAL A 286 21.73 -21.76 -1.95
CA VAL A 286 20.72 -22.82 -2.08
C VAL A 286 20.78 -23.48 -3.46
N CYS A 287 20.88 -22.72 -4.54
CA CYS A 287 21.00 -23.26 -5.90
C CYS A 287 22.25 -24.13 -6.05
N ILE A 288 23.41 -23.66 -5.55
CA ILE A 288 24.66 -24.46 -5.54
C ILE A 288 24.45 -25.76 -4.75
N PHE A 289 23.88 -25.67 -3.55
CA PHE A 289 23.64 -26.81 -2.68
C PHE A 289 22.76 -27.87 -3.35
N ILE A 290 21.59 -27.48 -3.89
CA ILE A 290 20.67 -28.45 -4.52
C ILE A 290 21.23 -29.03 -5.81
N ILE A 291 22.02 -28.27 -6.59
CA ILE A 291 22.66 -28.77 -7.81
C ILE A 291 23.77 -29.78 -7.44
N ALA A 292 24.58 -29.47 -6.42
CA ALA A 292 25.66 -30.34 -5.98
C ALA A 292 25.15 -31.69 -5.46
N ILE A 293 24.07 -31.69 -4.67
CA ILE A 293 23.51 -32.91 -4.05
C ILE A 293 22.63 -33.67 -5.04
N TYR A 294 21.73 -32.96 -5.74
CA TYR A 294 20.68 -33.61 -6.55
C TYR A 294 20.98 -33.59 -8.05
N ARG A 295 22.11 -33.04 -8.46
CA ARG A 295 22.59 -33.04 -9.86
C ARG A 295 21.51 -32.50 -10.83
N LEU A 296 21.02 -33.32 -11.79
CA LEU A 296 20.08 -32.90 -12.82
C LEU A 296 18.71 -32.45 -12.26
N PRO A 297 18.06 -33.15 -11.34
CA PRO A 297 16.90 -32.63 -10.60
C PRO A 297 17.19 -31.31 -9.89
N GLY A 298 18.40 -31.12 -9.34
CA GLY A 298 18.81 -29.87 -8.72
C GLY A 298 18.85 -28.69 -9.70
N VAL A 299 19.31 -28.90 -10.92
CA VAL A 299 19.27 -27.86 -11.98
C VAL A 299 17.82 -27.48 -12.29
N VAL A 300 16.95 -28.47 -12.45
CA VAL A 300 15.53 -28.22 -12.71
C VAL A 300 14.87 -27.48 -11.53
N ALA A 301 15.20 -27.85 -10.32
CA ALA A 301 14.73 -27.17 -9.12
C ALA A 301 15.19 -25.72 -9.07
N ALA A 302 16.46 -25.44 -9.38
CA ALA A 302 17.00 -24.07 -9.41
C ALA A 302 16.25 -23.18 -10.44
N ILE A 303 15.92 -23.72 -11.61
CA ILE A 303 15.11 -23.01 -12.62
C ILE A 303 13.69 -22.76 -12.07
N GLY A 304 13.08 -23.74 -11.40
CA GLY A 304 11.76 -23.58 -10.76
C GLY A 304 11.77 -22.52 -9.67
N LEU A 305 12.81 -22.50 -8.81
CA LEU A 305 12.99 -21.49 -7.77
C LEU A 305 13.17 -20.08 -8.34
N LEU A 306 13.89 -19.94 -9.45
CA LEU A 306 14.01 -18.66 -10.15
C LEU A 306 12.64 -18.13 -10.57
N GLY A 307 11.80 -19.02 -11.15
CA GLY A 307 10.43 -18.67 -11.51
C GLY A 307 9.55 -18.33 -10.31
N GLN A 308 9.77 -18.98 -9.16
CA GLN A 308 9.04 -18.71 -7.92
C GLN A 308 9.41 -17.32 -7.36
N VAL A 309 10.69 -16.97 -7.31
CA VAL A 309 11.15 -15.63 -6.90
C VAL A 309 10.57 -14.55 -7.82
N ALA A 310 10.72 -14.74 -9.14
CA ALA A 310 10.17 -13.81 -10.11
C ALA A 310 8.65 -13.64 -9.95
N GLY A 311 7.92 -14.75 -9.77
CA GLY A 311 6.48 -14.71 -9.57
C GLY A 311 6.07 -13.99 -8.28
N SER A 312 6.85 -14.13 -7.20
CA SER A 312 6.61 -13.41 -5.95
C SER A 312 6.76 -11.89 -6.12
N PHE A 313 7.79 -11.44 -6.80
CA PHE A 313 7.97 -10.02 -7.13
C PHE A 313 6.91 -9.52 -8.14
N ALA A 314 6.55 -10.32 -9.15
CA ALA A 314 5.49 -9.98 -10.09
C ALA A 314 4.13 -9.75 -9.40
N ALA A 315 3.81 -10.56 -8.39
CA ALA A 315 2.56 -10.42 -7.63
C ALA A 315 2.53 -9.15 -6.76
N VAL A 316 3.70 -8.61 -6.38
CA VAL A 316 3.82 -7.40 -5.56
C VAL A 316 3.90 -6.15 -6.43
N SER A 317 4.65 -6.18 -7.53
CA SER A 317 4.89 -5.02 -8.40
C SER A 317 3.66 -4.54 -9.17
N GLY A 318 2.60 -5.39 -9.26
CA GLY A 318 1.47 -5.13 -10.13
C GLY A 318 1.76 -5.46 -11.61
N PHE A 319 2.69 -6.38 -11.85
CA PHE A 319 2.99 -6.95 -13.18
C PHE A 319 1.72 -7.45 -13.89
N PHE A 320 0.84 -8.09 -13.14
CA PHE A 320 -0.47 -8.50 -13.63
C PHE A 320 -1.46 -7.33 -13.45
N SER A 321 -1.89 -6.71 -14.53
CA SER A 321 -2.83 -5.57 -14.51
C SER A 321 -4.16 -5.86 -13.82
N VAL A 322 -4.52 -7.14 -13.66
CA VAL A 322 -5.74 -7.58 -12.95
C VAL A 322 -5.62 -7.37 -11.43
N PHE A 323 -4.41 -7.40 -10.88
CA PHE A 323 -4.16 -7.19 -9.47
C PHE A 323 -3.49 -5.82 -9.25
N PRO A 324 -4.00 -5.00 -8.31
CA PRO A 324 -3.33 -3.76 -7.94
C PRO A 324 -1.94 -4.07 -7.38
N SER A 325 -1.00 -3.12 -7.53
CA SER A 325 0.30 -3.22 -6.88
C SER A 325 0.12 -3.29 -5.37
N PHE A 326 0.92 -4.13 -4.74
CA PHE A 326 0.89 -4.37 -3.29
C PHE A 326 2.06 -3.66 -2.61
N THR A 327 1.85 -3.12 -1.40
CA THR A 327 2.92 -2.47 -0.64
C THR A 327 3.82 -3.52 0.02
N LEU A 328 5.08 -3.58 -0.41
CA LEU A 328 6.08 -4.52 0.10
C LEU A 328 6.82 -3.94 1.30
N THR A 329 6.80 -4.66 2.40
CA THR A 329 7.44 -4.31 3.68
C THR A 329 8.64 -5.21 3.97
N LEU A 330 9.45 -4.88 4.99
CA LEU A 330 10.56 -5.76 5.43
C LEU A 330 10.06 -7.16 5.83
N PRO A 331 8.99 -7.33 6.61
CA PRO A 331 8.41 -8.65 6.83
C PRO A 331 7.89 -9.31 5.55
N GLY A 332 7.37 -8.52 4.59
CA GLY A 332 6.96 -9.04 3.29
C GLY A 332 8.15 -9.62 2.49
N LEU A 333 9.31 -8.97 2.51
CA LEU A 333 10.55 -9.54 1.96
C LEU A 333 10.95 -10.84 2.65
N ALA A 334 10.87 -10.89 4.00
CA ALA A 334 11.12 -12.10 4.75
C ALA A 334 10.17 -13.24 4.34
N GLY A 335 8.90 -12.93 4.04
CA GLY A 335 7.92 -13.88 3.50
C GLY A 335 8.35 -14.48 2.15
N ILE A 336 8.90 -13.68 1.25
CA ILE A 336 9.46 -14.17 -0.02
C ILE A 336 10.64 -15.12 0.24
N ILE A 337 11.56 -14.76 1.13
CA ILE A 337 12.72 -15.60 1.50
C ILE A 337 12.25 -16.94 2.05
N LEU A 338 11.28 -16.93 2.96
CA LEU A 338 10.72 -18.13 3.54
C LEU A 338 10.03 -19.01 2.49
N ALA A 339 9.29 -18.40 1.55
CA ALA A 339 8.64 -19.10 0.46
C ALA A 339 9.65 -19.80 -0.47
N VAL A 340 10.82 -19.20 -0.71
CA VAL A 340 11.91 -19.86 -1.47
C VAL A 340 12.39 -21.12 -0.74
N GLY A 341 12.58 -21.05 0.58
CA GLY A 341 12.93 -22.23 1.40
C GLY A 341 11.94 -23.37 1.24
N MET A 342 10.64 -23.08 1.32
CA MET A 342 9.59 -24.08 1.09
C MET A 342 9.59 -24.66 -0.33
N GLY A 343 9.95 -23.85 -1.34
CA GLY A 343 10.13 -24.31 -2.71
C GLY A 343 11.27 -25.31 -2.87
N VAL A 344 12.34 -25.12 -2.10
CA VAL A 344 13.46 -26.08 -2.02
C VAL A 344 12.97 -27.40 -1.43
N ASP A 345 12.26 -27.38 -0.30
CA ASP A 345 11.77 -28.56 0.37
C ASP A 345 10.89 -29.42 -0.53
N ALA A 346 9.99 -28.82 -1.30
CA ALA A 346 9.14 -29.54 -2.24
C ALA A 346 9.95 -30.28 -3.31
N ASN A 347 11.01 -29.64 -3.85
CA ASN A 347 11.89 -30.25 -4.84
C ASN A 347 12.80 -31.33 -4.23
N VAL A 348 13.28 -31.13 -3.01
CA VAL A 348 14.07 -32.11 -2.25
C VAL A 348 13.24 -33.37 -1.97
N ILE A 349 12.05 -33.23 -1.39
CA ILE A 349 11.14 -34.36 -1.11
C ILE A 349 10.85 -35.14 -2.41
N THR A 350 10.53 -34.44 -3.48
CA THR A 350 10.25 -35.06 -4.78
C THR A 350 11.46 -35.84 -5.29
N THR A 351 12.65 -35.27 -5.20
CA THR A 351 13.88 -35.88 -5.70
C THR A 351 14.28 -37.11 -4.87
N GLU A 352 14.16 -37.04 -3.55
CA GLU A 352 14.42 -38.21 -2.68
C GLU A 352 13.42 -39.36 -2.97
N ARG A 353 12.15 -39.04 -3.21
CA ARG A 353 11.18 -40.07 -3.63
C ARG A 353 11.52 -40.67 -4.99
N ILE A 354 11.99 -39.90 -5.95
CA ILE A 354 12.47 -40.41 -7.25
C ILE A 354 13.67 -41.32 -7.04
N LYS A 355 14.63 -40.95 -6.19
CA LYS A 355 15.83 -41.69 -5.87
C LYS A 355 15.47 -43.04 -5.17
N GLU A 356 14.60 -43.03 -4.18
CA GLU A 356 14.08 -44.28 -3.53
C GLU A 356 13.51 -45.25 -4.57
N GLU A 357 12.71 -44.77 -5.50
CA GLU A 357 12.09 -45.63 -6.52
C GLU A 357 13.12 -46.16 -7.54
N LEU A 358 14.19 -45.40 -7.83
CA LEU A 358 15.31 -45.85 -8.65
C LEU A 358 16.10 -46.98 -7.94
N TYR A 359 16.34 -46.85 -6.63
CA TYR A 359 16.99 -47.94 -5.83
C TYR A 359 16.12 -49.18 -5.71
N ARG A 360 14.77 -49.05 -5.80
CA ARG A 360 13.84 -50.21 -5.87
C ARG A 360 13.83 -50.89 -7.25
N GLY A 361 14.69 -50.46 -8.19
CA GLY A 361 14.83 -51.07 -9.52
C GLY A 361 13.80 -50.64 -10.54
N LYS A 362 12.95 -49.63 -10.27
CA LYS A 362 12.03 -49.09 -11.27
C LYS A 362 12.77 -48.36 -12.42
N SER A 363 12.17 -48.39 -13.58
CA SER A 363 12.66 -47.58 -14.73
C SER A 363 12.65 -46.10 -14.40
N LEU A 364 13.55 -45.29 -15.00
CA LEU A 364 13.64 -43.86 -14.79
C LEU A 364 12.28 -43.13 -14.96
N ASP A 365 11.58 -43.43 -16.05
CA ASP A 365 10.25 -42.85 -16.31
C ASP A 365 9.22 -43.26 -15.24
N GLY A 366 9.30 -44.51 -14.75
CA GLY A 366 8.48 -45.06 -13.67
C GLY A 366 8.78 -44.37 -12.35
N SER A 367 10.07 -44.21 -12.01
CA SER A 367 10.54 -43.57 -10.78
C SER A 367 10.14 -42.09 -10.72
N ILE A 368 10.29 -41.34 -11.81
CA ILE A 368 9.83 -39.95 -11.90
C ILE A 368 8.32 -39.86 -11.67
N ASN A 369 7.53 -40.72 -12.31
CA ASN A 369 6.07 -40.67 -12.16
C ASN A 369 5.61 -41.02 -10.74
N THR A 370 6.16 -42.09 -10.16
CA THR A 370 5.81 -42.53 -8.82
C THR A 370 6.33 -41.56 -7.76
N GLY A 371 7.56 -41.06 -7.90
CA GLY A 371 8.17 -40.10 -7.01
C GLY A 371 7.33 -38.82 -6.87
N PHE A 372 6.92 -38.22 -7.99
CA PHE A 372 6.03 -37.06 -7.95
C PHE A 372 4.65 -37.36 -7.35
N LYS A 373 4.11 -38.56 -7.57
CA LYS A 373 2.81 -38.95 -7.02
C LYS A 373 2.89 -39.13 -5.50
N SER A 374 3.93 -39.80 -5.01
CA SER A 374 4.11 -40.05 -3.57
C SER A 374 4.57 -38.80 -2.79
N ALA A 375 5.36 -37.93 -3.43
CA ALA A 375 5.76 -36.66 -2.83
C ALA A 375 4.59 -35.65 -2.72
N PHE A 376 3.65 -35.70 -3.68
CA PHE A 376 2.58 -34.70 -3.77
C PHE A 376 1.75 -34.59 -2.50
N THR A 377 1.38 -35.71 -1.86
CA THR A 377 0.58 -35.69 -0.63
C THR A 377 1.31 -34.97 0.49
N ALA A 378 2.59 -35.30 0.72
CA ALA A 378 3.39 -34.66 1.78
C ALA A 378 3.59 -33.15 1.51
N ILE A 379 3.85 -32.78 0.24
CA ILE A 379 3.99 -31.37 -0.16
C ILE A 379 2.66 -30.63 0.00
N PHE A 380 1.55 -31.27 -0.36
CA PHE A 380 0.23 -30.66 -0.24
C PHE A 380 -0.14 -30.42 1.23
N ASP A 381 0.02 -31.43 2.09
CA ASP A 381 -0.32 -31.33 3.52
C ASP A 381 0.51 -30.22 4.21
N GLY A 382 1.83 -30.17 3.96
CA GLY A 382 2.70 -29.12 4.49
C GLY A 382 2.31 -27.71 4.00
N ASN A 383 2.02 -27.56 2.72
CA ASN A 383 1.65 -26.28 2.13
C ASN A 383 0.24 -25.81 2.55
N VAL A 384 -0.72 -26.72 2.78
CA VAL A 384 -2.06 -26.38 3.33
C VAL A 384 -1.92 -25.70 4.69
N THR A 385 -1.05 -26.20 5.56
CA THR A 385 -0.78 -25.57 6.86
C THR A 385 -0.28 -24.13 6.69
N MET A 386 0.64 -23.91 5.76
CA MET A 386 1.16 -22.57 5.48
C MET A 386 0.11 -21.62 4.86
N ILE A 387 -0.78 -22.15 4.01
CA ILE A 387 -1.92 -21.38 3.48
C ILE A 387 -2.84 -20.94 4.62
N ILE A 388 -3.14 -21.83 5.58
CA ILE A 388 -3.97 -21.49 6.74
C ILE A 388 -3.29 -20.39 7.57
N ILE A 389 -1.99 -20.49 7.84
CA ILE A 389 -1.23 -19.46 8.56
C ILE A 389 -1.28 -18.13 7.81
N ALA A 390 -1.02 -18.15 6.51
CA ALA A 390 -1.07 -16.94 5.68
C ALA A 390 -2.47 -16.30 5.67
N MET A 391 -3.54 -17.10 5.58
CA MET A 391 -4.92 -16.62 5.68
C MET A 391 -5.20 -15.97 7.04
N ILE A 392 -4.74 -16.59 8.14
CA ILE A 392 -4.90 -16.03 9.49
C ILE A 392 -4.18 -14.67 9.59
N LEU A 393 -2.92 -14.59 9.13
CA LEU A 393 -2.15 -13.35 9.15
C LEU A 393 -2.82 -12.26 8.32
N MET A 394 -3.27 -12.59 7.11
CA MET A 394 -3.96 -11.65 6.24
C MET A 394 -5.34 -11.24 6.77
N GLY A 395 -6.05 -12.12 7.41
CA GLY A 395 -7.39 -11.85 7.94
C GLY A 395 -7.38 -11.10 9.26
N ALA A 396 -6.43 -11.43 10.16
CA ALA A 396 -6.32 -10.79 11.47
C ALA A 396 -5.67 -9.40 11.40
N PHE A 397 -4.75 -9.17 10.47
CA PHE A 397 -3.94 -7.94 10.38
C PHE A 397 -4.16 -7.15 9.09
N GLY A 398 -5.04 -7.60 8.22
CA GLY A 398 -5.35 -6.94 6.97
C GLY A 398 -6.42 -5.85 7.09
N PRO A 399 -6.59 -5.05 6.02
CA PRO A 399 -7.65 -4.05 5.98
C PRO A 399 -9.03 -4.70 6.12
N PRO A 400 -9.96 -4.06 6.84
CA PRO A 400 -11.32 -4.60 7.08
C PRO A 400 -12.10 -4.90 5.79
N SER A 401 -11.75 -4.24 4.70
CA SER A 401 -12.34 -4.49 3.37
C SER A 401 -11.87 -5.77 2.71
N SER A 402 -10.76 -6.38 3.17
CA SER A 402 -10.19 -7.58 2.57
C SER A 402 -11.12 -8.80 2.72
N ILE A 403 -11.09 -9.70 1.72
CA ILE A 403 -11.87 -10.93 1.74
C ILE A 403 -11.49 -11.80 2.94
N PHE A 404 -10.19 -11.89 3.25
CA PHE A 404 -9.68 -12.70 4.35
C PHE A 404 -10.11 -12.15 5.71
N SER A 405 -10.11 -10.80 5.88
CA SER A 405 -10.62 -10.16 7.09
C SER A 405 -12.12 -10.46 7.27
N LYS A 406 -12.93 -10.32 6.21
CA LYS A 406 -14.37 -10.63 6.26
C LYS A 406 -14.67 -12.08 6.62
N ILE A 407 -13.90 -13.05 6.11
CA ILE A 407 -14.06 -14.49 6.42
C ILE A 407 -13.71 -14.77 7.89
N LEU A 408 -12.67 -14.12 8.42
CA LEU A 408 -12.15 -14.37 9.76
C LEU A 408 -12.77 -13.47 10.85
N THR A 409 -13.50 -12.43 10.49
CA THR A 409 -14.21 -11.55 11.44
C THR A 409 -15.05 -12.33 12.48
N PRO A 410 -15.83 -13.39 12.12
CA PRO A 410 -16.58 -14.14 13.11
C PRO A 410 -15.71 -14.85 14.15
N LEU A 411 -14.46 -15.21 13.78
CA LEU A 411 -13.53 -15.90 14.66
C LEU A 411 -12.75 -14.94 15.56
N PHE A 412 -12.43 -13.75 15.03
CA PHE A 412 -11.60 -12.75 15.71
C PHE A 412 -12.39 -11.55 16.23
N PHE A 413 -13.74 -11.62 16.26
CA PHE A 413 -14.60 -10.51 16.66
C PHE A 413 -14.25 -9.94 18.05
N MET A 414 -13.75 -10.76 18.96
CA MET A 414 -13.35 -10.35 20.32
C MET A 414 -12.12 -9.43 20.35
N PHE A 415 -11.25 -9.55 19.36
CA PHE A 415 -10.00 -8.76 19.31
C PHE A 415 -10.15 -7.47 18.52
N GLY A 416 -11.19 -7.36 17.72
CA GLY A 416 -11.39 -6.27 16.76
C GLY A 416 -10.34 -6.30 15.63
N PRO A 417 -10.55 -5.60 14.52
CA PRO A 417 -9.58 -5.56 13.45
C PRO A 417 -8.29 -4.86 13.91
N SER A 418 -7.16 -5.55 13.75
CA SER A 418 -5.83 -5.01 13.96
C SER A 418 -5.18 -4.79 12.61
N THR A 419 -5.01 -3.56 12.19
CA THR A 419 -4.40 -3.23 10.90
C THR A 419 -2.90 -3.06 11.05
N ALA A 420 -2.15 -4.16 11.03
CA ALA A 420 -0.69 -4.12 10.93
C ALA A 420 -0.27 -4.45 9.49
N GLY A 421 -0.14 -3.42 8.64
CA GLY A 421 0.18 -3.58 7.22
C GLY A 421 1.46 -4.38 6.96
N THR A 422 2.43 -4.30 7.87
CA THR A 422 3.68 -5.09 7.82
C THR A 422 3.41 -6.59 7.94
N ILE A 423 2.56 -7.00 8.88
CA ILE A 423 2.19 -8.42 9.07
C ILE A 423 1.29 -8.90 7.93
N TYR A 424 0.39 -8.06 7.44
CA TYR A 424 -0.43 -8.36 6.27
C TYR A 424 0.42 -8.61 5.04
N SER A 425 1.45 -7.78 4.81
CA SER A 425 2.41 -7.93 3.71
C SER A 425 3.15 -9.28 3.80
N PHE A 426 3.58 -9.68 4.99
CA PHE A 426 4.19 -11.00 5.23
C PHE A 426 3.23 -12.14 4.87
N GLY A 427 1.99 -12.09 5.34
CA GLY A 427 0.96 -13.08 5.01
C GLY A 427 0.68 -13.19 3.51
N TYR A 428 0.61 -12.05 2.82
CA TYR A 428 0.38 -12.00 1.37
C TYR A 428 1.52 -12.65 0.59
N THR A 429 2.76 -12.25 0.86
CA THR A 429 3.94 -12.81 0.14
C THR A 429 4.13 -14.30 0.43
N LEU A 430 3.83 -14.73 1.65
CA LEU A 430 3.83 -16.15 2.02
C LEU A 430 2.77 -16.92 1.23
N MET A 431 1.54 -16.42 1.14
CA MET A 431 0.45 -17.03 0.37
C MET A 431 0.82 -17.18 -1.10
N VAL A 432 1.29 -16.10 -1.71
CA VAL A 432 1.75 -16.09 -3.11
C VAL A 432 2.88 -17.10 -3.32
N GLY A 433 3.86 -17.12 -2.43
CA GLY A 433 5.00 -18.02 -2.50
C GLY A 433 4.60 -19.49 -2.44
N VAL A 434 3.63 -19.85 -1.59
CA VAL A 434 3.09 -21.22 -1.52
C VAL A 434 2.34 -21.61 -2.79
N ILE A 435 1.53 -20.71 -3.35
CA ILE A 435 0.83 -20.97 -4.63
C ILE A 435 1.85 -21.17 -5.76
N LEU A 436 2.87 -20.33 -5.83
CA LEU A 436 3.94 -20.42 -6.82
C LEU A 436 4.78 -21.70 -6.65
N ASN A 437 4.97 -22.19 -5.41
CA ASN A 437 5.63 -23.46 -5.17
C ASN A 437 4.88 -24.62 -5.85
N PHE A 438 3.55 -24.68 -5.80
CA PHE A 438 2.79 -25.70 -6.54
C PHE A 438 2.96 -25.56 -8.06
N VAL A 439 2.99 -24.33 -8.58
CA VAL A 439 3.13 -24.09 -10.01
C VAL A 439 4.56 -24.39 -10.47
N MET A 440 5.55 -23.76 -9.85
CA MET A 440 6.95 -23.81 -10.28
C MET A 440 7.69 -25.04 -9.72
N GLY A 441 7.59 -25.28 -8.41
CA GLY A 441 8.28 -26.36 -7.71
C GLY A 441 7.72 -27.75 -8.06
N VAL A 442 6.41 -27.92 -8.18
CA VAL A 442 5.81 -29.21 -8.46
C VAL A 442 5.49 -29.38 -9.95
N THR A 443 4.71 -28.46 -10.54
CA THR A 443 4.18 -28.66 -11.90
C THR A 443 5.24 -28.44 -12.97
N CYS A 444 5.94 -27.30 -12.96
CA CYS A 444 6.99 -27.01 -13.93
C CYS A 444 8.17 -27.95 -13.81
N SER A 445 8.63 -28.24 -12.57
CA SER A 445 9.71 -29.21 -12.29
C SER A 445 9.36 -30.60 -12.83
N ARG A 446 8.12 -31.06 -12.63
CA ARG A 446 7.65 -32.33 -13.18
C ARG A 446 7.69 -32.38 -14.69
N LEU A 447 7.22 -31.31 -15.37
CA LEU A 447 7.23 -31.22 -16.84
C LEU A 447 8.66 -31.22 -17.38
N MET A 448 9.56 -30.46 -16.76
CA MET A 448 10.96 -30.35 -17.16
C MET A 448 11.69 -31.69 -16.97
N LEU A 449 11.57 -32.34 -15.80
CA LEU A 449 12.24 -33.64 -15.57
C LEU A 449 11.72 -34.75 -16.50
N LYS A 450 10.40 -34.81 -16.78
CA LYS A 450 9.83 -35.73 -17.75
C LYS A 450 10.28 -35.50 -19.18
N SER A 451 10.54 -34.25 -19.55
CA SER A 451 11.07 -33.89 -20.84
C SER A 451 12.54 -34.28 -20.97
N LEU A 452 13.36 -33.96 -19.94
CA LEU A 452 14.79 -34.30 -19.88
C LEU A 452 15.07 -35.79 -19.94
N SER A 453 14.24 -36.63 -19.27
CA SER A 453 14.38 -38.08 -19.30
C SER A 453 14.22 -38.71 -20.69
N ARG A 454 13.73 -37.93 -21.70
CA ARG A 454 13.59 -38.34 -23.09
C ARG A 454 14.87 -38.24 -23.92
N PHE A 455 15.83 -37.47 -23.46
CA PHE A 455 17.11 -37.32 -24.17
C PHE A 455 18.07 -38.45 -23.78
N LYS A 456 18.68 -39.09 -24.76
CA LYS A 456 19.61 -40.21 -24.52
C LYS A 456 20.77 -39.80 -23.55
N ALA A 457 21.29 -38.59 -23.68
CA ALA A 457 22.36 -38.07 -22.81
C ALA A 457 21.96 -37.93 -21.35
N PHE A 458 20.66 -37.66 -21.05
CA PHE A 458 20.17 -37.45 -19.70
C PHE A 458 19.40 -38.65 -19.15
N ARG A 459 19.47 -39.80 -19.79
CA ARG A 459 18.73 -41.01 -19.38
C ARG A 459 19.48 -41.89 -18.38
N ASN A 460 20.66 -41.47 -17.95
CA ASN A 460 21.44 -42.19 -16.96
C ASN A 460 20.83 -42.01 -15.55
N PRO A 461 20.39 -43.08 -14.85
CA PRO A 461 19.84 -43.00 -13.48
C PRO A 461 20.76 -42.31 -12.48
N ALA A 462 22.08 -42.43 -12.63
CA ALA A 462 23.05 -41.78 -11.76
C ALA A 462 22.94 -40.25 -11.76
N LEU A 463 22.44 -39.62 -12.84
CA LEU A 463 22.18 -38.18 -12.90
C LEU A 463 21.00 -37.74 -12.02
N TYR A 464 20.14 -38.69 -11.65
CA TYR A 464 18.98 -38.51 -10.78
C TYR A 464 19.21 -39.06 -9.37
N GLY A 465 20.46 -39.33 -9.00
CA GLY A 465 20.83 -39.88 -7.70
C GLY A 465 20.62 -41.38 -7.54
N GLY A 466 20.29 -42.10 -8.63
CA GLY A 466 20.16 -43.56 -8.62
C GLY A 466 21.53 -44.29 -8.67
N PRO A 467 21.53 -45.64 -8.54
CA PRO A 467 22.74 -46.46 -8.53
C PRO A 467 23.51 -46.33 -9.84
N LYS A 468 24.85 -46.39 -9.78
CA LYS A 468 25.68 -46.53 -10.97
C LYS A 468 25.44 -47.90 -11.61
N ASN A 469 25.55 -48.01 -12.95
CA ASN A 469 25.28 -49.22 -13.68
C ASN A 469 26.04 -50.47 -13.23
N GLU A 470 27.15 -50.32 -12.47
CA GLU A 470 27.97 -51.39 -11.90
C GLU A 470 27.39 -52.00 -10.61
N GLU A 471 26.43 -51.37 -9.95
CA GLU A 471 25.78 -51.81 -8.69
C GLU A 471 24.42 -52.51 -8.94
N ARG A 472 24.06 -52.79 -10.21
CA ARG A 472 22.88 -53.58 -10.56
C ARG A 472 23.27 -55.06 -10.66
N VAL A 473 23.48 -55.72 -9.53
CA VAL A 473 23.55 -57.18 -9.44
C VAL A 473 22.30 -57.69 -8.73
#